data_19b37a4d61a390bee2dde8a58bc1e674
#
_entry.id   19b37a4d61a390bee2dde8a58bc1e674
#
_cell.length_a   1.000
_cell.length_b   1.000
_cell.length_c   1.000
_cell.angle_alpha   90.00
_cell.angle_beta   90.00
_cell.angle_gamma   90.00
#
_symmetry.space_group_name_H-M   'P 1'
#
loop_
_entity.id
_entity.type
_entity.pdbx_description
1 polymer ?
#
loop_
_entity_poly.entity_id
_entity_poly.type
_entity_poly.pdbx_seq_one_letter_code
_entity_poly.pdbx_strand_id
1 'polypeptide(L)'
;MKSILSLGLMIFALTFCGLGERLKQASSSGNGTGSSNSAPTGASKDPTAGGTVEKPAPTAAQQAIMDSSAGVDWGEQGISWKLPAGFKKMSVMKESLNYGSPATGFLIASISVLPDSFPAETSVEATYTQALEQLKQGKYESVRWLEIDGVKGVEGIESMPEVRDGARRHQWIAFRRYLGQNQQLNIMVSTDGDKFDKQRDTFAAIMYSMKIGKG
;
A
#
# COMPACT_ATOMS: atom_id res chain seq x y z
N MET A 1 -8.20 -48.59 -6.46
CA MET A 1 -8.43 -47.62 -5.39
C MET A 1 -8.08 -46.23 -5.97
N LYS A 2 -9.08 -45.43 -6.28
CA LYS A 2 -8.89 -44.11 -6.89
C LYS A 2 -9.15 -43.05 -5.80
N SER A 3 -8.10 -42.37 -5.34
CA SER A 3 -8.22 -41.23 -4.43
C SER A 3 -8.47 -39.98 -5.24
N ILE A 4 -9.65 -39.41 -5.07
CA ILE A 4 -10.04 -38.11 -5.63
C ILE A 4 -9.58 -37.03 -4.64
N LEU A 5 -8.56 -36.25 -5.03
CA LEU A 5 -8.10 -35.09 -4.28
C LEU A 5 -9.04 -33.92 -4.63
N SER A 6 -9.89 -33.56 -3.68
CA SER A 6 -10.80 -32.42 -3.79
C SER A 6 -10.01 -31.12 -3.59
N LEU A 7 -9.82 -30.38 -4.69
CA LEU A 7 -9.19 -29.06 -4.68
C LEU A 7 -10.26 -28.04 -4.23
N GLY A 8 -10.19 -27.59 -2.99
CA GLY A 8 -11.07 -26.57 -2.43
C GLY A 8 -10.73 -25.19 -3.02
N LEU A 9 -11.56 -24.72 -3.93
CA LEU A 9 -11.53 -23.36 -4.48
C LEU A 9 -12.12 -22.40 -3.42
N MET A 10 -11.27 -21.70 -2.67
CA MET A 10 -11.70 -20.63 -1.79
C MET A 10 -12.00 -19.37 -2.64
N ILE A 11 -13.27 -19.20 -2.96
CA ILE A 11 -13.79 -17.97 -3.56
C ILE A 11 -13.94 -16.94 -2.42
N PHE A 12 -13.09 -15.93 -2.40
CA PHE A 12 -13.30 -14.73 -1.60
C PHE A 12 -14.43 -13.92 -2.24
N ALA A 13 -15.65 -14.17 -1.81
CA ALA A 13 -16.79 -13.33 -2.12
C ALA A 13 -16.62 -11.99 -1.37
N LEU A 14 -16.23 -10.95 -2.08
CA LEU A 14 -16.37 -9.56 -1.62
C LEU A 14 -17.86 -9.25 -1.59
N THR A 15 -18.47 -9.35 -0.43
CA THR A 15 -19.86 -8.93 -0.19
C THR A 15 -19.92 -7.39 -0.22
N PHE A 16 -20.17 -6.84 -1.39
CA PHE A 16 -20.61 -5.46 -1.56
C PHE A 16 -22.10 -5.38 -1.22
N CYS A 17 -22.46 -5.25 0.04
CA CYS A 17 -23.81 -4.89 0.47
C CYS A 17 -23.72 -3.76 1.49
N GLY A 18 -24.24 -2.59 1.11
CA GLY A 18 -24.63 -1.57 2.10
C GLY A 18 -24.05 -0.16 1.93
N LEU A 19 -23.96 0.40 0.73
CA LEU A 19 -23.55 1.80 0.52
C LEU A 19 -24.70 2.73 0.02
N GLY A 20 -25.95 2.30 0.10
CA GLY A 20 -27.09 3.02 -0.48
C GLY A 20 -27.87 3.97 0.43
N GLU A 21 -27.72 3.98 1.74
CA GLU A 21 -28.68 4.67 2.63
C GLU A 21 -28.12 5.70 3.63
N ARG A 22 -26.84 6.09 3.57
CA ARG A 22 -26.30 7.09 4.51
C ARG A 22 -25.98 8.47 3.92
N LEU A 23 -26.47 8.79 2.73
CA LEU A 23 -26.21 10.10 2.09
C LEU A 23 -27.28 11.17 2.35
N LYS A 24 -28.17 11.00 3.29
CA LYS A 24 -29.27 11.96 3.53
C LYS A 24 -29.31 12.65 4.88
N GLN A 25 -28.26 12.62 5.70
CA GLN A 25 -28.35 13.28 7.00
C GLN A 25 -27.05 13.93 7.46
N ALA A 26 -26.63 14.99 6.78
CA ALA A 26 -25.67 15.94 7.34
C ALA A 26 -25.82 17.31 6.67
N SER A 27 -26.96 17.97 6.92
CA SER A 27 -27.06 19.42 6.73
C SER A 27 -27.97 19.96 7.84
N SER A 28 -27.37 20.43 8.93
CA SER A 28 -27.83 21.63 9.66
C SER A 28 -27.04 21.87 10.94
N SER A 29 -26.50 23.07 11.01
CA SER A 29 -26.47 23.95 12.18
C SER A 29 -25.49 23.72 13.31
N GLY A 30 -24.74 24.80 13.62
CA GLY A 30 -24.42 25.12 14.99
C GLY A 30 -23.12 25.91 15.19
N ASN A 31 -23.27 27.21 15.21
CA ASN A 31 -22.32 28.24 15.60
C ASN A 31 -21.92 28.11 17.08
N GLY A 32 -20.66 28.34 17.46
CA GLY A 32 -20.23 28.41 18.86
C GLY A 32 -18.78 28.85 19.03
N THR A 33 -18.59 30.12 19.33
CA THR A 33 -17.36 30.83 19.68
C THR A 33 -16.79 30.39 21.03
N GLY A 34 -15.48 30.28 21.17
CA GLY A 34 -14.80 30.11 22.48
C GLY A 34 -13.28 30.00 22.39
N SER A 35 -12.62 30.95 22.98
CA SER A 35 -11.19 31.34 22.91
C SER A 35 -10.21 30.52 23.74
N SER A 36 -8.96 30.45 23.24
CA SER A 36 -7.63 30.44 23.90
C SER A 36 -7.18 29.27 24.81
N ASN A 37 -6.10 28.59 24.53
CA ASN A 37 -4.72 28.80 24.93
C ASN A 37 -3.79 27.60 24.62
N SER A 38 -2.63 27.96 24.22
CA SER A 38 -1.42 27.30 23.79
C SER A 38 -0.88 26.14 24.62
N ALA A 39 -0.38 25.08 23.93
CA ALA A 39 0.96 24.47 24.10
C ALA A 39 1.23 23.47 22.94
N PRO A 40 2.46 23.29 22.46
CA PRO A 40 2.74 22.56 21.24
C PRO A 40 2.85 21.06 21.51
N THR A 41 1.85 20.35 21.11
CA THR A 41 1.86 18.89 21.08
C THR A 41 1.58 18.45 19.65
N GLY A 42 2.37 17.48 19.17
CA GLY A 42 2.40 17.01 17.81
C GLY A 42 1.05 16.97 17.10
N ALA A 43 1.01 17.61 15.96
CA ALA A 43 -0.19 17.80 15.17
C ALA A 43 -0.72 16.46 14.65
N SER A 44 -1.71 15.91 15.34
CA SER A 44 -2.72 15.06 14.72
C SER A 44 -3.58 15.97 13.87
N LYS A 45 -3.24 16.13 12.60
CA LYS A 45 -4.12 16.78 11.63
C LYS A 45 -5.25 15.82 11.34
N ASP A 46 -6.47 16.27 11.59
CA ASP A 46 -7.69 15.61 11.09
C ASP A 46 -7.50 15.25 9.60
N PRO A 47 -7.70 13.98 9.21
CA PRO A 47 -7.53 13.57 7.83
C PRO A 47 -8.76 14.02 7.02
N THR A 48 -8.70 15.24 6.52
CA THR A 48 -9.61 15.70 5.48
C THR A 48 -9.30 15.00 4.16
N ALA A 49 -10.30 14.66 3.37
CA ALA A 49 -10.22 13.94 2.08
C ALA A 49 -9.37 14.63 0.98
N GLY A 50 -8.63 15.67 1.32
CA GLY A 50 -7.74 16.46 0.47
C GLY A 50 -6.29 16.51 0.96
N GLY A 51 -5.75 15.42 1.52
CA GLY A 51 -4.35 15.37 1.98
C GLY A 51 -3.37 15.72 0.86
N THR A 52 -2.27 16.42 1.21
CA THR A 52 -1.18 16.72 0.28
C THR A 52 -0.56 15.42 -0.23
N VAL A 53 -0.38 15.31 -1.55
CA VAL A 53 0.35 14.19 -2.15
C VAL A 53 1.84 14.38 -1.87
N GLU A 54 2.41 13.45 -1.13
CA GLU A 54 3.83 13.44 -0.81
C GLU A 54 4.63 12.69 -1.89
N LYS A 55 5.92 12.98 -1.97
CA LYS A 55 6.87 12.20 -2.78
C LYS A 55 7.85 11.49 -1.85
N PRO A 56 8.42 10.34 -2.26
CA PRO A 56 9.45 9.69 -1.48
C PRO A 56 10.59 10.67 -1.16
N ALA A 57 10.92 10.78 0.12
CA ALA A 57 12.05 11.55 0.62
C ALA A 57 12.92 10.61 1.47
N PRO A 58 13.78 9.78 0.83
CA PRO A 58 14.57 8.80 1.55
C PRO A 58 15.50 9.47 2.56
N THR A 59 15.59 8.90 3.76
CA THR A 59 16.63 9.25 4.74
C THR A 59 18.01 8.82 4.24
N ALA A 60 19.08 9.32 4.84
CA ALA A 60 20.44 8.89 4.50
C ALA A 60 20.63 7.36 4.65
N ALA A 61 20.00 6.75 5.66
CA ALA A 61 20.03 5.31 5.86
C ALA A 61 19.32 4.55 4.74
N GLN A 62 18.13 5.00 4.35
CA GLN A 62 17.36 4.42 3.23
C GLN A 62 18.09 4.58 1.91
N GLN A 63 18.72 5.75 1.67
CA GLN A 63 19.52 5.97 0.48
C GLN A 63 20.72 5.03 0.41
N ALA A 64 21.44 4.84 1.51
CA ALA A 64 22.56 3.90 1.57
C ALA A 64 22.13 2.45 1.28
N ILE A 65 20.94 2.04 1.75
CA ILE A 65 20.36 0.74 1.41
C ILE A 65 20.09 0.66 -0.09
N MET A 66 19.46 1.68 -0.68
CA MET A 66 19.18 1.69 -2.13
C MET A 66 20.45 1.65 -2.97
N ASP A 67 21.51 2.35 -2.55
CA ASP A 67 22.79 2.42 -3.28
C ASP A 67 23.54 1.09 -3.26
N SER A 68 23.42 0.33 -2.18
CA SER A 68 24.02 -1.01 -2.03
C SER A 68 23.15 -2.14 -2.58
N SER A 69 21.93 -1.85 -3.04
CA SER A 69 20.96 -2.84 -3.51
C SER A 69 21.08 -3.14 -5.00
N ALA A 70 20.74 -4.36 -5.39
CA ALA A 70 20.70 -4.79 -6.78
C ALA A 70 19.38 -4.41 -7.46
N GLY A 71 19.43 -4.07 -8.73
CA GLY A 71 18.25 -3.84 -9.56
C GLY A 71 17.50 -5.15 -9.84
N VAL A 72 16.17 -5.09 -9.73
CA VAL A 72 15.25 -6.15 -10.12
C VAL A 72 14.22 -5.56 -11.05
N ASP A 73 13.98 -6.22 -12.16
CA ASP A 73 13.09 -5.76 -13.22
C ASP A 73 11.91 -6.73 -13.40
N TRP A 74 10.71 -6.17 -13.46
CA TRP A 74 9.50 -6.83 -13.91
C TRP A 74 9.13 -6.30 -15.30
N GLY A 75 9.95 -6.73 -16.30
CA GLY A 75 9.98 -6.13 -17.63
C GLY A 75 8.65 -6.08 -18.35
N GLU A 76 7.82 -7.13 -18.27
CA GLU A 76 6.49 -7.14 -18.88
C GLU A 76 5.56 -6.05 -18.32
N GLN A 77 5.83 -5.60 -17.10
CA GLN A 77 5.06 -4.56 -16.43
C GLN A 77 5.77 -3.20 -16.39
N GLY A 78 7.00 -3.13 -16.89
CA GLY A 78 7.79 -1.90 -16.87
C GLY A 78 8.00 -1.36 -15.44
N ILE A 79 8.07 -2.23 -14.44
CA ILE A 79 8.30 -1.85 -13.04
C ILE A 79 9.61 -2.44 -12.58
N SER A 80 10.41 -1.65 -11.88
CA SER A 80 11.67 -2.14 -11.32
C SER A 80 11.87 -1.64 -9.88
N TRP A 81 12.70 -2.34 -9.13
CA TRP A 81 13.07 -2.04 -7.74
C TRP A 81 14.57 -2.21 -7.55
N LYS A 82 15.06 -1.66 -6.44
CA LYS A 82 16.35 -2.03 -5.86
C LYS A 82 16.09 -2.90 -4.63
N LEU A 83 16.60 -4.14 -4.65
CA LEU A 83 16.44 -5.08 -3.55
C LEU A 83 17.77 -5.32 -2.85
N PRO A 84 17.82 -5.24 -1.50
CA PRO A 84 19.01 -5.55 -0.72
C PRO A 84 19.48 -6.98 -0.91
N ALA A 85 20.75 -7.22 -0.61
CA ALA A 85 21.32 -8.56 -0.63
C ALA A 85 20.48 -9.53 0.24
N GLY A 86 20.31 -10.77 -0.25
CA GLY A 86 19.50 -11.79 0.43
C GLY A 86 18.09 -11.97 -0.10
N PHE A 87 17.51 -10.98 -0.79
CA PHE A 87 16.25 -11.19 -1.52
C PHE A 87 16.49 -12.09 -2.73
N LYS A 88 15.68 -13.16 -2.81
CA LYS A 88 15.73 -14.12 -3.91
C LYS A 88 14.38 -14.17 -4.62
N LYS A 89 14.43 -14.35 -5.93
CA LYS A 89 13.25 -14.56 -6.74
C LYS A 89 12.53 -15.83 -6.29
N MET A 90 11.26 -15.71 -5.94
CA MET A 90 10.38 -16.83 -5.63
C MET A 90 9.49 -17.16 -6.82
N SER A 91 8.82 -16.15 -7.38
CA SER A 91 8.04 -16.29 -8.61
C SER A 91 7.95 -14.95 -9.33
N VAL A 92 7.91 -15.01 -10.66
CA VAL A 92 7.63 -13.85 -11.52
C VAL A 92 6.69 -14.33 -12.62
N MET A 93 5.51 -13.76 -12.65
CA MET A 93 4.46 -14.03 -13.63
C MET A 93 4.01 -12.70 -14.23
N LYS A 94 3.14 -12.74 -15.23
CA LYS A 94 2.62 -11.55 -15.89
C LYS A 94 1.94 -10.58 -14.90
N GLU A 95 1.18 -11.10 -13.93
CA GLU A 95 0.38 -10.28 -13.00
C GLU A 95 0.85 -10.36 -11.55
N SER A 96 1.97 -11.04 -11.28
CA SER A 96 2.53 -11.14 -9.93
C SER A 96 4.04 -11.30 -9.93
N LEU A 97 4.69 -10.67 -8.96
CA LEU A 97 6.13 -10.78 -8.70
C LEU A 97 6.32 -10.97 -7.20
N ASN A 98 7.08 -12.01 -6.84
CA ASN A 98 7.39 -12.32 -5.45
C ASN A 98 8.89 -12.54 -5.27
N TYR A 99 9.46 -11.81 -4.33
CA TYR A 99 10.82 -11.98 -3.83
C TYR A 99 10.80 -12.17 -2.32
N GLY A 100 11.72 -12.93 -1.79
CA GLY A 100 11.79 -13.19 -0.36
C GLY A 100 13.22 -13.26 0.15
N SER A 101 13.38 -12.84 1.40
CA SER A 101 14.59 -12.98 2.21
C SER A 101 14.21 -13.54 3.57
N PRO A 102 14.72 -14.70 3.98
CA PRO A 102 14.42 -15.28 5.30
C PRO A 102 14.77 -14.35 6.47
N ALA A 103 15.78 -13.49 6.28
CA ALA A 103 16.24 -12.56 7.31
C ALA A 103 15.43 -11.26 7.35
N THR A 104 14.84 -10.84 6.21
CA THR A 104 14.24 -9.52 6.07
C THR A 104 12.71 -9.60 5.92
N GLY A 105 12.22 -10.45 5.01
CA GLY A 105 10.80 -10.55 4.69
C GLY A 105 10.55 -10.70 3.19
N PHE A 106 9.40 -10.22 2.73
CA PHE A 106 8.93 -10.45 1.37
C PHE A 106 8.61 -9.13 0.66
N LEU A 107 8.91 -9.06 -0.64
CA LEU A 107 8.30 -8.13 -1.59
C LEU A 107 7.29 -8.92 -2.41
N ILE A 108 6.04 -8.47 -2.39
CA ILE A 108 4.93 -9.01 -3.15
C ILE A 108 4.35 -7.88 -3.99
N ALA A 109 4.34 -8.04 -5.29
CA ALA A 109 3.71 -7.13 -6.21
C ALA A 109 2.65 -7.87 -7.02
N SER A 110 1.46 -7.29 -7.13
CA SER A 110 0.39 -7.83 -7.95
C SER A 110 -0.29 -6.74 -8.77
N ILE A 111 -0.78 -7.14 -9.93
CA ILE A 111 -1.52 -6.29 -10.87
C ILE A 111 -2.86 -6.93 -11.14
N SER A 112 -3.93 -6.13 -11.04
CA SER A 112 -5.24 -6.49 -11.52
C SER A 112 -5.56 -5.66 -12.75
N VAL A 113 -5.86 -6.32 -13.86
CA VAL A 113 -6.34 -5.66 -15.09
C VAL A 113 -7.81 -5.32 -14.91
N LEU A 114 -8.15 -4.08 -15.21
CA LEU A 114 -9.48 -3.51 -14.98
C LEU A 114 -10.14 -3.14 -16.32
N PRO A 115 -11.46 -3.11 -16.40
CA PRO A 115 -12.19 -2.67 -17.59
C PRO A 115 -11.79 -1.24 -18.00
N ASP A 116 -11.90 -0.92 -19.30
CA ASP A 116 -11.58 0.42 -19.80
C ASP A 116 -12.46 1.51 -19.17
N SER A 117 -13.69 1.19 -18.80
CA SER A 117 -14.63 2.09 -18.12
C SER A 117 -14.39 2.25 -16.62
N PHE A 118 -13.33 1.64 -16.06
CA PHE A 118 -13.07 1.66 -14.63
C PHE A 118 -12.69 3.07 -14.15
N PRO A 119 -13.38 3.61 -13.12
CA PRO A 119 -13.17 4.97 -12.63
C PRO A 119 -11.94 5.02 -11.69
N ALA A 120 -10.74 5.03 -12.25
CA ALA A 120 -9.49 4.91 -11.51
C ALA A 120 -9.31 6.00 -10.44
N GLU A 121 -9.62 7.26 -10.76
CA GLU A 121 -9.48 8.39 -9.81
C GLU A 121 -10.42 8.24 -8.61
N THR A 122 -11.70 7.99 -8.86
CA THR A 122 -12.67 7.75 -7.79
C THR A 122 -12.29 6.55 -6.94
N SER A 123 -11.72 5.52 -7.57
CA SER A 123 -11.33 4.29 -6.87
C SER A 123 -10.11 4.48 -5.98
N VAL A 124 -9.13 5.28 -6.39
CA VAL A 124 -7.98 5.58 -5.52
C VAL A 124 -8.39 6.48 -4.35
N GLU A 125 -9.34 7.39 -4.54
CA GLU A 125 -9.90 8.21 -3.46
C GLU A 125 -10.71 7.37 -2.46
N ALA A 126 -11.52 6.43 -2.97
CA ALA A 126 -12.24 5.48 -2.12
C ALA A 126 -11.28 4.60 -1.32
N THR A 127 -10.18 4.14 -1.94
CA THR A 127 -9.12 3.38 -1.27
C THR A 127 -8.49 4.19 -0.13
N TYR A 128 -8.19 5.46 -0.37
CA TYR A 128 -7.65 6.35 0.66
C TYR A 128 -8.63 6.57 1.81
N THR A 129 -9.89 6.87 1.49
CA THR A 129 -10.94 7.06 2.50
C THR A 129 -11.10 5.80 3.37
N GLN A 130 -11.13 4.62 2.75
CA GLN A 130 -11.21 3.36 3.48
C GLN A 130 -9.98 3.13 4.37
N ALA A 131 -8.78 3.45 3.88
CA ALA A 131 -7.55 3.32 4.66
C ALA A 131 -7.54 4.28 5.86
N LEU A 132 -8.07 5.51 5.72
CA LEU A 132 -8.24 6.45 6.84
C LEU A 132 -9.21 5.93 7.91
N GLU A 133 -10.30 5.28 7.52
CA GLU A 133 -11.20 4.65 8.48
C GLU A 133 -10.51 3.50 9.24
N GLN A 134 -9.67 2.74 8.56
CA GLN A 134 -8.87 1.69 9.19
C GLN A 134 -7.77 2.26 10.11
N LEU A 135 -7.19 3.43 9.76
CA LEU A 135 -6.27 4.18 10.63
C LEU A 135 -6.97 4.59 11.94
N LYS A 136 -8.19 5.15 11.86
CA LYS A 136 -8.99 5.49 13.04
C LYS A 136 -9.32 4.28 13.91
N GLN A 137 -9.45 3.10 13.31
CA GLN A 137 -9.67 1.82 14.01
C GLN A 137 -8.38 1.21 14.58
N GLY A 138 -7.24 1.86 14.40
CA GLY A 138 -5.94 1.37 14.85
C GLY A 138 -5.35 0.20 14.03
N LYS A 139 -5.92 -0.10 12.85
CA LYS A 139 -5.40 -1.14 11.96
C LYS A 139 -4.16 -0.71 11.18
N TYR A 140 -4.06 0.58 10.91
CA TYR A 140 -2.85 1.22 10.36
C TYR A 140 -2.23 2.12 11.41
N GLU A 141 -0.92 2.25 11.41
CA GLU A 141 -0.20 3.28 12.16
C GLU A 141 -0.05 4.57 11.34
N SER A 142 -0.01 4.44 10.01
CA SER A 142 0.05 5.58 9.10
C SER A 142 -0.65 5.29 7.78
N VAL A 143 -1.28 6.31 7.22
CA VAL A 143 -1.88 6.33 5.89
C VAL A 143 -1.62 7.68 5.26
N ARG A 144 -1.15 7.71 4.00
CA ARG A 144 -0.94 8.96 3.27
C ARG A 144 -1.07 8.78 1.76
N TRP A 145 -1.22 9.88 1.07
CA TRP A 145 -1.02 9.95 -0.36
C TRP A 145 0.47 9.93 -0.67
N LEU A 146 0.90 9.03 -1.53
CA LEU A 146 2.29 8.95 -1.97
C LEU A 146 2.36 8.80 -3.49
N GLU A 147 3.06 9.73 -4.14
CA GLU A 147 3.36 9.63 -5.57
C GLU A 147 4.72 8.97 -5.75
N ILE A 148 4.76 7.78 -6.35
CA ILE A 148 6.00 7.09 -6.70
C ILE A 148 6.18 7.14 -8.21
N ASP A 149 7.29 7.71 -8.66
CA ASP A 149 7.67 7.84 -10.07
C ASP A 149 6.56 8.40 -10.99
N GLY A 150 5.79 9.38 -10.47
CA GLY A 150 4.71 10.05 -11.19
C GLY A 150 3.35 9.35 -11.10
N VAL A 151 3.23 8.25 -10.36
CA VAL A 151 1.96 7.56 -10.13
C VAL A 151 1.48 7.82 -8.71
N LYS A 152 0.32 8.46 -8.56
CA LYS A 152 -0.32 8.72 -7.27
C LYS A 152 -0.97 7.45 -6.73
N GLY A 153 -0.70 7.14 -5.47
CA GLY A 153 -1.28 6.00 -4.78
C GLY A 153 -1.48 6.25 -3.30
N VAL A 154 -2.00 5.27 -2.61
CA VAL A 154 -2.21 5.25 -1.16
C VAL A 154 -1.16 4.37 -0.51
N GLU A 155 -0.33 4.95 0.34
CA GLU A 155 0.60 4.23 1.20
C GLU A 155 -0.05 4.00 2.56
N GLY A 156 0.08 2.78 3.07
CA GLY A 156 -0.33 2.40 4.41
C GLY A 156 0.72 1.52 5.08
N ILE A 157 0.97 1.78 6.36
CA ILE A 157 1.76 0.91 7.22
C ILE A 157 0.84 0.33 8.28
N GLU A 158 0.73 -0.99 8.33
CA GLU A 158 -0.11 -1.66 9.32
C GLU A 158 0.42 -1.46 10.74
N SER A 159 -0.49 -1.40 11.70
CA SER A 159 -0.16 -1.45 13.12
C SER A 159 0.40 -2.81 13.51
N MET A 160 0.95 -2.92 14.71
CA MET A 160 1.38 -4.21 15.26
C MET A 160 0.19 -5.17 15.28
N PRO A 161 0.33 -6.37 14.69
CA PRO A 161 -0.73 -7.38 14.75
C PRO A 161 -0.96 -7.87 16.19
N GLU A 162 -2.15 -8.37 16.48
CA GLU A 162 -2.49 -8.92 17.79
C GLU A 162 -1.59 -10.11 18.16
N VAL A 163 -1.25 -10.93 17.17
CA VAL A 163 -0.29 -12.01 17.30
C VAL A 163 1.06 -11.54 16.78
N ARG A 164 2.09 -11.51 17.61
CA ARG A 164 3.40 -10.91 17.33
C ARG A 164 4.10 -11.46 16.07
N ASP A 165 3.92 -12.72 15.78
CA ASP A 165 4.43 -13.40 14.58
C ASP A 165 3.44 -13.30 13.38
N GLY A 166 2.30 -12.62 13.57
CA GLY A 166 1.41 -12.26 12.47
C GLY A 166 2.11 -11.34 11.48
N ALA A 167 1.74 -11.45 10.20
CA ALA A 167 2.32 -10.61 9.16
C ALA A 167 1.97 -9.14 9.38
N ARG A 168 2.96 -8.25 9.24
CA ARG A 168 2.80 -6.80 9.23
C ARG A 168 3.31 -6.24 7.90
N ARG A 169 2.58 -5.29 7.32
CA ARG A 169 2.79 -4.84 5.95
C ARG A 169 3.05 -3.35 5.87
N HIS A 170 3.91 -2.99 4.93
CA HIS A 170 4.01 -1.66 4.36
C HIS A 170 3.53 -1.80 2.91
N GLN A 171 2.42 -1.17 2.57
CA GLN A 171 1.69 -1.38 1.32
C GLN A 171 1.52 -0.06 0.57
N TRP A 172 1.52 -0.13 -0.75
CA TRP A 172 1.15 0.96 -1.63
C TRP A 172 0.20 0.46 -2.71
N ILE A 173 -0.96 1.10 -2.84
CA ILE A 173 -1.99 0.78 -3.82
C ILE A 173 -2.17 1.97 -4.75
N ALA A 174 -2.09 1.74 -6.06
CA ALA A 174 -2.29 2.76 -7.07
C ALA A 174 -3.00 2.22 -8.29
N PHE A 175 -3.43 3.14 -9.14
CA PHE A 175 -4.02 2.82 -10.43
C PHE A 175 -3.23 3.53 -11.52
N ARG A 176 -3.00 2.82 -12.64
CA ARG A 176 -2.33 3.40 -13.82
C ARG A 176 -2.95 2.88 -15.10
N ARG A 177 -2.67 3.58 -16.20
CA ARG A 177 -2.85 3.02 -17.55
C ARG A 177 -1.48 2.59 -18.07
N TYR A 178 -1.36 1.35 -18.54
CA TYR A 178 -0.12 0.80 -19.07
C TYR A 178 -0.41 -0.13 -20.25
N LEU A 179 0.27 0.09 -21.40
CA LEU A 179 0.06 -0.65 -22.64
C LEU A 179 -1.43 -0.76 -23.03
N GLY A 180 -2.16 0.35 -22.89
CA GLY A 180 -3.58 0.43 -23.22
C GLY A 180 -4.55 -0.18 -22.20
N GLN A 181 -4.08 -0.77 -21.10
CA GLN A 181 -4.88 -1.40 -20.07
C GLN A 181 -4.94 -0.56 -18.78
N ASN A 182 -6.11 -0.45 -18.17
CA ASN A 182 -6.23 0.05 -16.80
C ASN A 182 -5.75 -1.04 -15.83
N GLN A 183 -4.88 -0.66 -14.92
CA GLN A 183 -4.27 -1.58 -13.96
C GLN A 183 -4.38 -1.02 -12.55
N GLN A 184 -4.77 -1.87 -11.60
CA GLN A 184 -4.52 -1.64 -10.18
C GLN A 184 -3.19 -2.28 -9.81
N LEU A 185 -2.31 -1.50 -9.21
CA LEU A 185 -1.05 -1.94 -8.62
C LEU A 185 -1.25 -2.15 -7.13
N ASN A 186 -0.86 -3.29 -6.62
CA ASN A 186 -0.80 -3.57 -5.19
C ASN A 186 0.61 -4.07 -4.87
N ILE A 187 1.39 -3.20 -4.26
CA ILE A 187 2.79 -3.44 -3.92
C ILE A 187 2.90 -3.48 -2.41
N MET A 188 3.44 -4.54 -1.87
CA MET A 188 3.65 -4.67 -0.42
C MET A 188 5.00 -5.28 -0.09
N VAL A 189 5.56 -4.82 1.00
CA VAL A 189 6.66 -5.47 1.69
C VAL A 189 6.19 -5.89 3.08
N SER A 190 6.56 -7.08 3.54
CA SER A 190 6.04 -7.63 4.77
C SER A 190 7.03 -8.53 5.49
N THR A 191 6.88 -8.63 6.79
CA THR A 191 7.56 -9.60 7.65
C THR A 191 6.70 -9.84 8.89
N ASP A 192 7.16 -10.69 9.82
CA ASP A 192 6.52 -10.87 11.11
C ASP A 192 6.48 -9.54 11.88
N GLY A 193 5.44 -9.31 12.66
CA GLY A 193 5.22 -8.04 13.37
C GLY A 193 6.37 -7.66 14.29
N ASP A 194 6.94 -8.63 15.00
CA ASP A 194 8.08 -8.41 15.93
C ASP A 194 9.40 -8.07 15.23
N LYS A 195 9.52 -8.37 13.93
CA LYS A 195 10.69 -8.06 13.09
C LYS A 195 10.53 -6.77 12.30
N PHE A 196 9.29 -6.32 12.09
CA PHE A 196 8.95 -5.23 11.17
C PHE A 196 9.72 -3.93 11.47
N ASP A 197 9.77 -3.51 12.73
CA ASP A 197 10.38 -2.24 13.10
C ASP A 197 11.89 -2.21 12.81
N LYS A 198 12.57 -3.34 12.87
CA LYS A 198 13.98 -3.48 12.48
C LYS A 198 14.18 -3.37 10.97
N GLN A 199 13.13 -3.61 10.19
CA GLN A 199 13.16 -3.62 8.72
C GLN A 199 12.54 -2.37 8.09
N ARG A 200 12.05 -1.40 8.89
CA ARG A 200 11.37 -0.20 8.38
C ARG A 200 12.14 0.53 7.30
N ASP A 201 13.40 0.83 7.53
CA ASP A 201 14.23 1.53 6.56
C ASP A 201 14.47 0.70 5.30
N THR A 202 14.64 -0.61 5.46
CA THR A 202 14.76 -1.54 4.34
C THR A 202 13.49 -1.56 3.50
N PHE A 203 12.33 -1.63 4.13
CA PHE A 203 11.04 -1.65 3.44
C PHE A 203 10.72 -0.33 2.75
N ALA A 204 10.99 0.79 3.43
CA ALA A 204 10.87 2.11 2.82
C ALA A 204 11.83 2.26 1.62
N ALA A 205 13.08 1.83 1.75
CA ALA A 205 14.07 1.87 0.66
C ALA A 205 13.62 1.03 -0.55
N ILE A 206 13.09 -0.17 -0.34
CA ILE A 206 12.54 -1.00 -1.41
C ILE A 206 11.39 -0.26 -2.09
N MET A 207 10.41 0.22 -1.32
CA MET A 207 9.23 0.91 -1.85
C MET A 207 9.61 2.16 -2.63
N TYR A 208 10.48 3.00 -2.09
CA TYR A 208 10.86 4.29 -2.68
C TYR A 208 11.85 4.15 -3.85
N SER A 209 12.52 3.00 -3.97
CA SER A 209 13.36 2.71 -5.13
C SER A 209 12.58 2.35 -6.39
N MET A 210 11.26 2.14 -6.27
CA MET A 210 10.42 1.69 -7.37
C MET A 210 10.43 2.68 -8.52
N LYS A 211 10.61 2.16 -9.73
CA LYS A 211 10.44 2.87 -11.01
C LYS A 211 9.27 2.27 -11.75
N ILE A 212 8.45 3.13 -12.33
CA ILE A 212 7.21 2.75 -13.00
C ILE A 212 7.25 3.29 -14.42
N GLY A 213 7.43 2.41 -15.39
CA GLY A 213 7.43 2.76 -16.81
C GLY A 213 6.12 3.42 -17.21
N LYS A 214 6.24 4.46 -18.01
CA LYS A 214 5.11 5.10 -18.68
C LYS A 214 4.80 4.27 -19.94
N GLY A 215 3.58 3.77 -20.07
CA GLY A 215 3.10 3.06 -21.26
C GLY A 215 2.67 4.01 -22.36
#